data_854f7f557b35590a2c433d6768e9558b
#
_entry.id   854f7f557b35590a2c433d6768e9558b
#
_cell.length_a   1.000
_cell.length_b   1.000
_cell.length_c   1.000
_cell.angle_alpha   90.00
_cell.angle_beta   90.00
_cell.angle_gamma   90.00
#
_symmetry.space_group_name_H-M   'P 1'
#
loop_
_entity.id
_entity.type
_entity.pdbx_description
1 polymer ?
#
loop_
_entity_poly.entity_id
_entity_poly.type
_entity_poly.pdbx_seq_one_letter_code
_entity_poly.pdbx_strand_id
1 'polypeptide(L)'
;MGISRKTVYLAALTCAVAIAMAGPSVRAGAGGTVTGTITTKEPAMKPISVTIDPGVCGQSLPNEAIAVDGTGHLANVVVTATGVKVQAPADAPLNNEKCSFVPRVATLRPGGSVKMTSKDPVLHTMHAAAADGKAYFNVSMPIPNLTISKPIDKPGVVTLSCSTHTWMRGYLFVTDELSGISGRDGKFQLDNVPAGVVELRFWHETLKAAPVKVTVKDGQSVNVDVVLAK
;
A
#
# COMPACT_ATOMS: atom_id res chain seq x y z
N MET A 1 -31.83 -88.81 -24.19
CA MET A 1 -31.44 -88.67 -22.81
C MET A 1 -30.10 -87.93 -22.81
N GLY A 2 -30.11 -86.60 -22.68
CA GLY A 2 -28.91 -85.73 -22.74
C GLY A 2 -28.74 -85.02 -21.40
N ILE A 3 -27.66 -85.29 -20.73
CA ILE A 3 -27.32 -84.72 -19.42
C ILE A 3 -26.49 -83.40 -19.68
N SER A 4 -27.11 -82.25 -19.37
CA SER A 4 -26.47 -80.96 -19.42
C SER A 4 -25.55 -80.72 -18.23
N ARG A 5 -24.24 -80.47 -18.48
CA ARG A 5 -23.30 -80.07 -17.45
C ARG A 5 -23.32 -78.53 -17.34
N LYS A 6 -23.79 -78.01 -16.19
CA LYS A 6 -23.70 -76.62 -15.86
C LYS A 6 -22.29 -76.34 -15.30
N THR A 7 -21.52 -75.50 -16.02
CA THR A 7 -20.23 -74.99 -15.59
C THR A 7 -20.46 -73.77 -14.69
N VAL A 8 -20.02 -73.88 -13.44
CA VAL A 8 -20.08 -72.74 -12.48
C VAL A 8 -18.76 -71.99 -12.58
N TYR A 9 -18.83 -70.74 -13.01
CA TYR A 9 -17.69 -69.83 -12.96
C TYR A 9 -17.65 -69.13 -11.61
N LEU A 10 -16.55 -69.39 -10.87
CA LEU A 10 -16.22 -68.69 -9.61
C LEU A 10 -15.53 -67.39 -9.96
N ALA A 11 -16.19 -66.27 -9.78
CA ALA A 11 -15.58 -64.94 -9.96
C ALA A 11 -14.81 -64.59 -8.68
N ALA A 12 -13.47 -64.52 -8.80
CA ALA A 12 -12.61 -64.03 -7.73
C ALA A 12 -12.62 -62.48 -7.72
N LEU A 13 -13.20 -61.89 -6.68
CA LEU A 13 -13.22 -60.47 -6.45
C LEU A 13 -11.90 -60.05 -5.78
N THR A 14 -10.97 -59.50 -6.54
CA THR A 14 -9.73 -58.90 -6.01
C THR A 14 -10.02 -57.49 -5.52
N CYS A 15 -10.07 -57.31 -4.22
CA CYS A 15 -10.18 -55.99 -3.58
C CYS A 15 -8.81 -55.29 -3.60
N ALA A 16 -8.63 -54.33 -4.51
CA ALA A 16 -7.43 -53.49 -4.55
C ALA A 16 -7.55 -52.40 -3.48
N VAL A 17 -6.79 -52.53 -2.41
CA VAL A 17 -6.67 -51.48 -1.38
C VAL A 17 -5.75 -50.41 -1.94
N ALA A 18 -6.32 -49.26 -2.35
CA ALA A 18 -5.56 -48.09 -2.70
C ALA A 18 -5.06 -47.39 -1.42
N ILE A 19 -3.78 -47.55 -1.10
CA ILE A 19 -3.11 -46.79 -0.05
C ILE A 19 -2.89 -45.37 -0.60
N ALA A 20 -3.74 -44.43 -0.20
CA ALA A 20 -3.54 -43.03 -0.46
C ALA A 20 -2.33 -42.55 0.39
N MET A 21 -1.18 -42.35 -0.26
CA MET A 21 -0.04 -41.69 0.33
C MET A 21 -0.38 -40.19 0.47
N ALA A 22 -0.86 -39.78 1.66
CA ALA A 22 -0.94 -38.38 2.04
C ALA A 22 0.49 -37.85 2.16
N GLY A 23 0.96 -37.17 1.14
CA GLY A 23 2.20 -36.40 1.21
C GLY A 23 2.09 -35.34 2.33
N PRO A 24 3.20 -34.90 2.94
CA PRO A 24 3.17 -33.86 3.95
C PRO A 24 2.55 -32.60 3.33
N SER A 25 1.37 -32.22 3.82
CA SER A 25 0.78 -30.92 3.51
C SER A 25 1.69 -29.88 4.14
N VAL A 26 2.50 -29.19 3.33
CA VAL A 26 3.21 -27.99 3.74
C VAL A 26 2.12 -26.97 4.09
N ARG A 27 1.81 -26.82 5.37
CA ARG A 27 1.03 -25.69 5.84
C ARG A 27 1.83 -24.46 5.47
N ALA A 28 1.30 -23.60 4.62
CA ALA A 28 1.82 -22.26 4.47
C ALA A 28 1.88 -21.67 5.88
N GLY A 29 3.09 -21.31 6.33
CA GLY A 29 3.28 -20.73 7.65
C GLY A 29 2.41 -19.49 7.80
N ALA A 30 1.98 -19.20 9.04
CA ALA A 30 1.10 -18.06 9.31
C ALA A 30 1.78 -16.71 9.03
N GLY A 31 3.04 -16.72 8.57
CA GLY A 31 3.88 -15.52 8.43
C GLY A 31 4.17 -14.86 9.79
N GLY A 32 5.08 -13.89 9.80
CA GLY A 32 5.33 -13.05 10.97
C GLY A 32 4.86 -11.61 10.73
N THR A 33 5.05 -10.78 11.74
CA THR A 33 4.75 -9.36 11.69
C THR A 33 6.06 -8.57 11.76
N VAL A 34 6.24 -7.57 10.91
CA VAL A 34 7.31 -6.58 11.02
C VAL A 34 6.72 -5.26 11.46
N THR A 35 7.19 -4.74 12.57
CA THR A 35 6.80 -3.43 13.11
C THR A 35 8.02 -2.54 13.21
N GLY A 36 7.81 -1.26 13.42
CA GLY A 36 8.91 -0.34 13.70
C GLY A 36 8.47 1.10 13.77
N THR A 37 9.43 1.95 14.11
CA THR A 37 9.24 3.39 14.18
C THR A 37 10.17 4.08 13.17
N ILE A 38 9.60 4.95 12.35
CA ILE A 38 10.34 5.79 11.43
C ILE A 38 10.58 7.14 12.08
N THR A 39 11.85 7.58 12.09
CA THR A 39 12.23 8.86 12.65
C THR A 39 13.10 9.66 11.68
N THR A 40 13.26 10.96 11.96
CA THR A 40 14.18 11.84 11.26
C THR A 40 14.72 12.91 12.21
N LYS A 41 15.89 13.46 11.90
CA LYS A 41 16.44 14.66 12.54
C LYS A 41 16.15 15.94 11.75
N GLU A 42 15.55 15.80 10.59
CA GLU A 42 15.16 16.95 9.76
C GLU A 42 14.00 17.70 10.44
N PRO A 43 14.05 19.02 10.49
CA PRO A 43 12.99 19.81 11.10
C PRO A 43 11.72 19.76 10.23
N ALA A 44 10.57 19.97 10.85
CA ALA A 44 9.33 20.20 10.14
C ALA A 44 9.49 21.41 9.20
N MET A 45 8.85 21.32 8.05
CA MET A 45 8.83 22.43 7.09
C MET A 45 7.98 23.59 7.62
N LYS A 46 8.32 24.81 7.21
CA LYS A 46 7.49 25.99 7.54
C LYS A 46 6.06 25.79 7.00
N PRO A 47 5.04 26.24 7.73
CA PRO A 47 3.66 26.23 7.25
C PRO A 47 3.52 26.92 5.89
N ILE A 48 2.57 26.47 5.11
CA ILE A 48 2.22 27.03 3.80
C ILE A 48 1.25 28.19 4.03
N SER A 49 1.57 29.38 3.50
CA SER A 49 0.62 30.49 3.45
C SER A 49 -0.41 30.24 2.35
N VAL A 50 -1.68 30.31 2.70
CA VAL A 50 -2.78 30.13 1.74
C VAL A 50 -3.09 31.44 1.04
N THR A 51 -3.06 31.42 -0.29
CA THR A 51 -3.25 32.62 -1.13
C THR A 51 -4.55 32.59 -1.94
N ILE A 52 -5.20 31.42 -2.01
CA ILE A 52 -6.43 31.19 -2.79
C ILE A 52 -7.43 30.51 -1.87
N ASP A 53 -8.69 30.93 -1.91
CA ASP A 53 -9.82 30.38 -1.13
C ASP A 53 -9.57 30.30 0.41
N PRO A 54 -9.01 31.34 1.07
CA PRO A 54 -8.67 31.27 2.49
C PRO A 54 -9.89 31.07 3.41
N GLY A 55 -11.10 31.40 2.94
CA GLY A 55 -12.35 31.13 3.67
C GLY A 55 -12.69 29.65 3.80
N VAL A 56 -12.16 28.80 2.91
CA VAL A 56 -12.34 27.34 2.91
C VAL A 56 -11.08 26.63 3.38
N CYS A 57 -9.92 27.04 2.83
CA CYS A 57 -8.64 26.40 3.07
C CYS A 57 -7.98 26.80 4.40
N GLY A 58 -8.44 27.92 5.03
CA GLY A 58 -7.76 28.54 6.17
C GLY A 58 -6.66 29.51 5.70
N GLN A 59 -6.05 30.23 6.64
CA GLN A 59 -4.98 31.20 6.34
C GLN A 59 -3.61 30.52 6.16
N SER A 60 -3.43 29.36 6.76
CA SER A 60 -2.18 28.60 6.76
C SER A 60 -2.45 27.13 6.88
N LEU A 61 -1.63 26.30 6.24
CA LEU A 61 -1.71 24.85 6.27
C LEU A 61 -0.37 24.25 6.73
N PRO A 62 -0.41 23.09 7.42
CA PRO A 62 0.80 22.33 7.68
C PRO A 62 1.52 21.98 6.37
N ASN A 63 2.83 22.12 6.34
CA ASN A 63 3.63 21.63 5.22
C ASN A 63 4.05 20.19 5.52
N GLU A 64 3.36 19.24 4.94
CA GLU A 64 3.56 17.82 5.17
C GLU A 64 4.67 17.19 4.31
N ALA A 65 5.48 17.99 3.62
CA ALA A 65 6.64 17.45 2.89
C ALA A 65 7.68 16.81 3.83
N ILE A 66 7.72 17.22 5.09
CA ILE A 66 8.37 16.49 6.21
C ILE A 66 7.38 16.55 7.37
N ALA A 67 6.51 15.55 7.46
CA ALA A 67 5.47 15.45 8.49
C ALA A 67 6.06 14.80 9.76
N VAL A 68 6.87 15.58 10.49
CA VAL A 68 7.56 15.17 11.71
C VAL A 68 6.93 15.81 12.93
N ASP A 69 6.80 15.04 14.01
CA ASP A 69 6.35 15.54 15.32
C ASP A 69 7.52 16.12 16.17
N GLY A 70 7.20 16.60 17.37
CA GLY A 70 8.19 17.18 18.28
C GLY A 70 9.23 16.18 18.84
N THR A 71 9.04 14.88 18.61
CA THR A 71 9.93 13.80 19.05
C THR A 71 10.75 13.19 17.90
N GLY A 72 10.52 13.67 16.67
CA GLY A 72 11.22 13.20 15.49
C GLY A 72 10.51 12.04 14.76
N HIS A 73 9.30 11.66 15.14
CA HIS A 73 8.54 10.64 14.44
C HIS A 73 8.07 11.15 13.08
N LEU A 74 8.35 10.38 12.02
CA LEU A 74 8.09 10.77 10.64
C LEU A 74 6.93 9.99 10.05
N ALA A 75 5.90 10.69 9.61
CA ALA A 75 4.76 10.14 8.89
C ALA A 75 5.01 10.04 7.38
N ASN A 76 4.08 9.36 6.69
CA ASN A 76 4.01 9.29 5.23
C ASN A 76 5.18 8.54 4.55
N VAL A 77 5.90 7.68 5.28
CA VAL A 77 6.91 6.80 4.71
C VAL A 77 6.27 5.48 4.30
N VAL A 78 6.41 5.10 3.04
CA VAL A 78 6.01 3.77 2.56
C VAL A 78 7.13 2.79 2.87
N VAL A 79 6.81 1.74 3.61
CA VAL A 79 7.70 0.61 3.91
C VAL A 79 7.25 -0.57 3.07
N THR A 80 8.15 -1.16 2.28
CA THR A 80 7.84 -2.26 1.37
C THR A 80 8.70 -3.48 1.69
N ALA A 81 8.08 -4.65 1.82
CA ALA A 81 8.77 -5.94 1.90
C ALA A 81 9.08 -6.44 0.47
N THR A 82 10.32 -6.28 0.04
CA THR A 82 10.76 -6.56 -1.34
C THR A 82 10.53 -8.02 -1.72
N GLY A 83 9.86 -8.23 -2.85
CA GLY A 83 9.58 -9.56 -3.40
C GLY A 83 8.39 -10.28 -2.74
N VAL A 84 7.82 -9.75 -1.67
CA VAL A 84 6.63 -10.30 -1.00
C VAL A 84 5.39 -9.80 -1.72
N LYS A 85 4.83 -10.62 -2.60
CA LYS A 85 3.63 -10.25 -3.38
C LYS A 85 2.36 -10.46 -2.60
N VAL A 86 1.45 -9.50 -2.66
CA VAL A 86 0.15 -9.55 -1.99
C VAL A 86 -0.98 -9.12 -2.93
N GLN A 87 -2.18 -9.57 -2.58
CA GLN A 87 -3.41 -9.07 -3.20
C GLN A 87 -3.80 -7.75 -2.50
N ALA A 88 -3.07 -6.67 -2.79
CA ALA A 88 -3.35 -5.35 -2.22
C ALA A 88 -4.77 -4.86 -2.58
N PRO A 89 -5.34 -3.88 -1.86
CA PRO A 89 -6.60 -3.26 -2.24
C PRO A 89 -6.58 -2.80 -3.70
N ALA A 90 -7.64 -3.08 -4.44
CA ALA A 90 -7.77 -2.66 -5.83
C ALA A 90 -7.91 -1.14 -5.95
N ASP A 91 -8.44 -0.49 -4.91
CA ASP A 91 -8.78 0.93 -4.90
C ASP A 91 -8.12 1.66 -3.72
N ALA A 92 -7.66 2.88 -3.97
CA ALA A 92 -7.15 3.79 -2.96
C ALA A 92 -8.10 5.01 -2.84
N PRO A 93 -8.67 5.28 -1.66
CA PRO A 93 -9.44 6.49 -1.44
C PRO A 93 -8.49 7.71 -1.35
N LEU A 94 -8.93 8.82 -1.93
CA LEU A 94 -8.24 10.10 -1.89
C LEU A 94 -9.25 11.23 -1.84
N ASN A 95 -9.20 12.05 -0.80
CA ASN A 95 -10.10 13.18 -0.66
C ASN A 95 -9.36 14.51 -0.85
N ASN A 96 -10.06 15.50 -1.40
CA ASN A 96 -9.72 16.91 -1.21
C ASN A 96 -10.44 17.37 0.04
N GLU A 97 -9.72 17.73 1.07
CA GLU A 97 -10.29 18.17 2.34
C GLU A 97 -9.44 19.30 2.92
N LYS A 98 -10.06 20.45 3.15
CA LYS A 98 -9.37 21.69 3.58
C LYS A 98 -8.18 22.02 2.68
N CYS A 99 -8.40 21.89 1.38
CA CYS A 99 -7.43 22.15 0.33
C CYS A 99 -6.10 21.38 0.51
N SER A 100 -6.24 20.14 0.92
CA SER A 100 -5.17 19.14 1.03
C SER A 100 -5.63 17.80 0.47
N PHE A 101 -4.70 16.99 -0.03
CA PHE A 101 -4.98 15.61 -0.36
C PHE A 101 -4.92 14.74 0.91
N VAL A 102 -5.98 14.00 1.19
CA VAL A 102 -6.11 13.14 2.38
C VAL A 102 -6.53 11.72 1.95
N PRO A 103 -5.70 10.72 2.22
CA PRO A 103 -4.35 10.79 2.79
C PRO A 103 -3.35 11.45 1.84
N ARG A 104 -2.23 11.97 2.36
CA ARG A 104 -1.14 12.52 1.55
C ARG A 104 -0.45 11.46 0.70
N VAL A 105 -0.24 10.27 1.29
CA VAL A 105 0.37 9.12 0.64
C VAL A 105 -0.59 7.93 0.75
N ALA A 106 -0.82 7.23 -0.34
CA ALA A 106 -1.58 5.98 -0.37
C ALA A 106 -0.85 4.93 -1.20
N THR A 107 -1.10 3.66 -0.90
CA THR A 107 -0.65 2.53 -1.72
C THR A 107 -1.77 2.06 -2.62
N LEU A 108 -1.43 1.62 -3.83
CA LEU A 108 -2.36 1.14 -4.83
C LEU A 108 -1.72 -0.03 -5.58
N ARG A 109 -2.51 -1.04 -5.94
CA ARG A 109 -2.05 -2.12 -6.81
C ARG A 109 -2.05 -1.66 -8.29
N PRO A 110 -1.09 -2.09 -9.12
CA PRO A 110 -1.16 -1.89 -10.56
C PRO A 110 -2.50 -2.38 -11.14
N GLY A 111 -3.18 -1.54 -11.91
CA GLY A 111 -4.52 -1.80 -12.43
C GLY A 111 -5.67 -1.46 -11.47
N GLY A 112 -5.36 -1.11 -10.22
CA GLY A 112 -6.34 -0.58 -9.27
C GLY A 112 -6.73 0.86 -9.62
N SER A 113 -7.76 1.38 -8.93
CA SER A 113 -8.27 2.73 -9.16
C SER A 113 -8.09 3.64 -7.95
N VAL A 114 -7.68 4.88 -8.20
CA VAL A 114 -7.80 5.93 -7.20
C VAL A 114 -9.23 6.48 -7.22
N LYS A 115 -9.91 6.44 -6.06
CA LYS A 115 -11.25 6.98 -5.84
C LYS A 115 -11.13 8.35 -5.18
N MET A 116 -11.37 9.39 -5.97
CA MET A 116 -11.20 10.78 -5.57
C MET A 116 -12.54 11.39 -5.20
N THR A 117 -12.63 12.00 -4.02
CA THR A 117 -13.84 12.73 -3.58
C THR A 117 -13.44 14.11 -3.07
N SER A 118 -14.07 15.19 -3.58
CA SER A 118 -13.91 16.52 -2.99
C SER A 118 -14.88 16.69 -1.83
N LYS A 119 -14.39 17.19 -0.70
CA LYS A 119 -15.21 17.62 0.44
C LYS A 119 -15.32 19.13 0.56
N ASP A 120 -14.49 19.85 -0.19
CA ASP A 120 -14.43 21.31 -0.16
C ASP A 120 -15.42 21.92 -1.15
N PRO A 121 -16.09 23.04 -0.81
CA PRO A 121 -17.01 23.75 -1.70
C PRO A 121 -16.29 24.71 -2.66
N VAL A 122 -15.08 24.35 -3.10
CA VAL A 122 -14.26 25.12 -4.06
C VAL A 122 -13.75 24.21 -5.15
N LEU A 123 -13.35 24.80 -6.28
CA LEU A 123 -12.80 24.04 -7.40
C LEU A 123 -11.44 23.44 -7.05
N HIS A 124 -11.34 22.13 -7.17
CA HIS A 124 -10.06 21.43 -7.24
C HIS A 124 -9.85 20.84 -8.62
N THR A 125 -8.61 20.75 -9.03
CA THR A 125 -8.18 19.89 -10.13
C THR A 125 -7.25 18.82 -9.56
N MET A 126 -7.33 17.62 -10.09
CA MET A 126 -6.39 16.57 -9.72
C MET A 126 -5.62 16.12 -10.94
N HIS A 127 -4.36 16.46 -10.98
CA HIS A 127 -3.41 16.03 -11.97
C HIS A 127 -2.56 14.92 -11.38
N ALA A 128 -2.55 13.75 -12.03
CA ALA A 128 -1.73 12.61 -11.67
C ALA A 128 -0.69 12.35 -12.75
N ALA A 129 0.58 12.28 -12.37
CA ALA A 129 1.68 12.05 -13.30
C ALA A 129 2.66 11.01 -12.74
N ALA A 130 3.17 10.16 -13.62
CA ALA A 130 4.28 9.26 -13.34
C ALA A 130 5.59 10.02 -13.13
N ALA A 131 6.62 9.35 -12.63
CA ALA A 131 7.94 9.94 -12.36
C ALA A 131 8.63 10.49 -13.62
N ASP A 132 8.32 9.95 -14.81
CA ASP A 132 8.79 10.44 -16.11
C ASP A 132 8.00 11.67 -16.62
N GLY A 133 7.05 12.19 -15.84
CA GLY A 133 6.19 13.31 -16.18
C GLY A 133 4.97 12.97 -17.04
N LYS A 134 4.81 11.72 -17.46
CA LYS A 134 3.64 11.30 -18.24
C LYS A 134 2.39 11.33 -17.39
N ALA A 135 1.39 12.09 -17.84
CA ALA A 135 0.11 12.20 -17.14
C ALA A 135 -0.72 10.91 -17.26
N TYR A 136 -1.28 10.46 -16.16
CA TYR A 136 -2.34 9.46 -16.13
C TYR A 136 -3.70 10.10 -16.38
N PHE A 137 -3.96 11.21 -15.69
CA PHE A 137 -5.20 11.98 -15.86
C PHE A 137 -5.04 13.41 -15.34
N ASN A 138 -5.96 14.27 -15.78
CA ASN A 138 -6.20 15.59 -15.20
C ASN A 138 -7.71 15.78 -15.15
N VAL A 139 -8.29 15.89 -13.96
CA VAL A 139 -9.72 15.97 -13.74
C VAL A 139 -10.10 17.14 -12.87
N SER A 140 -11.20 17.80 -13.19
CA SER A 140 -11.77 18.89 -12.38
C SER A 140 -12.82 18.34 -11.43
N MET A 141 -12.81 18.84 -10.21
CA MET A 141 -13.76 18.51 -9.14
C MET A 141 -14.41 19.80 -8.66
N PRO A 142 -15.44 20.29 -9.38
CA PRO A 142 -16.01 21.62 -9.16
C PRO A 142 -17.00 21.70 -7.99
N ILE A 143 -17.50 20.57 -7.52
CA ILE A 143 -18.54 20.52 -6.48
C ILE A 143 -18.18 19.49 -5.39
N PRO A 144 -18.60 19.73 -4.14
CA PRO A 144 -18.41 18.76 -3.06
C PRO A 144 -19.16 17.45 -3.32
N ASN A 145 -18.63 16.36 -2.73
CA ASN A 145 -19.15 14.99 -2.82
C ASN A 145 -19.15 14.38 -4.23
N LEU A 146 -18.61 15.05 -5.23
CA LEU A 146 -18.31 14.42 -6.51
C LEU A 146 -17.22 13.38 -6.33
N THR A 147 -17.49 12.14 -6.72
CA THR A 147 -16.52 11.05 -6.70
C THR A 147 -16.15 10.65 -8.12
N ILE A 148 -14.85 10.64 -8.39
CA ILE A 148 -14.29 10.23 -9.68
C ILE A 148 -13.31 9.08 -9.42
N SER A 149 -13.40 8.02 -10.22
CA SER A 149 -12.48 6.88 -10.17
C SER A 149 -11.60 6.85 -11.42
N LYS A 150 -10.29 6.68 -11.26
CA LYS A 150 -9.32 6.58 -12.35
C LYS A 150 -8.34 5.44 -12.12
N PRO A 151 -8.14 4.56 -13.11
CA PRO A 151 -7.19 3.46 -12.99
C PRO A 151 -5.75 3.97 -13.10
N ILE A 152 -4.83 3.26 -12.41
CA ILE A 152 -3.38 3.41 -12.51
C ILE A 152 -2.81 2.04 -12.82
N ASP A 153 -2.28 1.84 -14.01
CA ASP A 153 -1.90 0.52 -14.54
C ASP A 153 -0.44 0.14 -14.30
N LYS A 154 0.45 1.11 -14.06
CA LYS A 154 1.89 0.87 -13.95
C LYS A 154 2.40 1.01 -12.53
N PRO A 155 3.28 0.10 -12.07
CA PRO A 155 3.95 0.26 -10.79
C PRO A 155 4.87 1.49 -10.80
N GLY A 156 5.10 2.04 -9.61
CA GLY A 156 5.96 3.21 -9.39
C GLY A 156 5.27 4.30 -8.58
N VAL A 157 5.93 5.43 -8.46
CA VAL A 157 5.38 6.59 -7.73
C VAL A 157 4.63 7.49 -8.70
N VAL A 158 3.39 7.81 -8.35
CA VAL A 158 2.54 8.79 -9.06
C VAL A 158 2.42 10.02 -8.19
N THR A 159 2.81 11.17 -8.72
CA THR A 159 2.65 12.46 -8.06
C THR A 159 1.26 13.01 -8.35
N LEU A 160 0.60 13.47 -7.30
CA LEU A 160 -0.69 14.16 -7.35
C LEU A 160 -0.48 15.66 -7.09
N SER A 161 -1.13 16.50 -7.87
CA SER A 161 -1.09 17.96 -7.73
C SER A 161 -2.43 18.60 -8.08
N CYS A 162 -2.66 19.80 -7.55
CA CYS A 162 -3.81 20.63 -7.92
C CYS A 162 -3.31 21.87 -8.67
N SER A 163 -3.96 22.22 -9.80
CA SER A 163 -3.58 23.43 -10.56
C SER A 163 -4.11 24.70 -9.91
N THR A 164 -5.24 24.63 -9.20
CA THR A 164 -5.84 25.77 -8.50
C THR A 164 -5.07 26.09 -7.22
N HIS A 165 -4.82 25.06 -6.40
CA HIS A 165 -4.13 25.18 -5.10
C HIS A 165 -2.74 24.55 -5.23
N THR A 166 -1.78 25.32 -5.68
CA THR A 166 -0.45 24.83 -6.11
C THR A 166 0.38 24.19 -4.99
N TRP A 167 -0.01 24.41 -3.74
CA TRP A 167 0.58 23.74 -2.56
C TRP A 167 0.09 22.33 -2.35
N MET A 168 -1.07 21.93 -2.93
CA MET A 168 -1.59 20.58 -2.77
C MET A 168 -0.69 19.57 -3.48
N ARG A 169 -0.12 18.68 -2.70
CA ARG A 169 0.71 17.56 -3.14
C ARG A 169 0.28 16.28 -2.45
N GLY A 170 0.32 15.19 -3.19
CA GLY A 170 0.09 13.85 -2.68
C GLY A 170 0.77 12.81 -3.54
N TYR A 171 0.78 11.56 -3.10
CA TYR A 171 1.48 10.49 -3.79
C TYR A 171 0.70 9.19 -3.73
N LEU A 172 0.70 8.47 -4.86
CA LEU A 172 0.30 7.08 -4.89
C LEU A 172 1.55 6.23 -5.11
N PHE A 173 1.81 5.33 -4.19
CA PHE A 173 2.85 4.33 -4.33
C PHE A 173 2.22 3.06 -4.91
N VAL A 174 2.41 2.86 -6.21
CA VAL A 174 1.76 1.77 -6.96
C VAL A 174 2.65 0.55 -6.93
N THR A 175 2.23 -0.48 -6.20
CA THR A 175 2.99 -1.71 -5.99
C THR A 175 2.08 -2.90 -5.75
N ASP A 176 2.52 -4.09 -6.14
CA ASP A 176 1.92 -5.38 -5.77
C ASP A 176 2.69 -6.06 -4.61
N GLU A 177 3.70 -5.38 -4.06
CA GLU A 177 4.45 -5.86 -2.91
C GLU A 177 3.75 -5.46 -1.60
N LEU A 178 3.92 -6.30 -0.57
CA LEU A 178 3.44 -6.01 0.78
C LEU A 178 4.03 -4.70 1.27
N SER A 179 3.15 -3.75 1.63
CA SER A 179 3.56 -2.41 2.04
C SER A 179 2.68 -1.87 3.16
N GLY A 180 3.27 -1.01 3.98
CA GLY A 180 2.62 -0.23 5.01
C GLY A 180 3.08 1.23 4.94
N ILE A 181 2.36 2.12 5.60
CA ILE A 181 2.69 3.55 5.64
C ILE A 181 2.83 3.97 7.09
N SER A 182 3.90 4.72 7.42
CA SER A 182 4.08 5.23 8.78
C SER A 182 3.03 6.27 9.13
N GLY A 183 2.43 6.10 10.33
CA GLY A 183 1.48 7.03 10.91
C GLY A 183 2.16 8.30 11.44
N ARG A 184 1.37 9.22 12.02
CA ARG A 184 1.89 10.45 12.63
C ARG A 184 2.78 10.19 13.87
N ASP A 185 2.67 9.01 14.47
CA ASP A 185 3.54 8.51 15.54
C ASP A 185 4.78 7.77 14.99
N GLY A 186 5.03 7.86 13.70
CA GLY A 186 6.12 7.20 13.00
C GLY A 186 5.98 5.68 12.87
N LYS A 187 4.96 5.07 13.47
CA LYS A 187 4.82 3.62 13.49
C LYS A 187 4.32 3.05 12.17
N PHE A 188 4.87 1.91 11.80
CA PHE A 188 4.38 1.09 10.69
C PHE A 188 4.24 -0.37 11.11
N GLN A 189 3.46 -1.12 10.36
CA GLN A 189 3.26 -2.55 10.53
C GLN A 189 3.07 -3.23 9.17
N LEU A 190 3.73 -4.38 9.02
CA LEU A 190 3.55 -5.31 7.90
C LEU A 190 3.17 -6.66 8.48
N ASP A 191 1.97 -7.15 8.18
CA ASP A 191 1.49 -8.45 8.63
C ASP A 191 1.69 -9.52 7.56
N ASN A 192 1.69 -10.79 7.98
CA ASN A 192 1.83 -11.94 7.09
C ASN A 192 3.10 -11.91 6.24
N VAL A 193 4.21 -11.38 6.78
CA VAL A 193 5.52 -11.42 6.14
C VAL A 193 6.03 -12.87 6.18
N PRO A 194 6.38 -13.49 5.04
CA PRO A 194 6.87 -14.87 5.02
C PRO A 194 8.11 -15.04 5.90
N ALA A 195 8.23 -16.22 6.53
CA ALA A 195 9.43 -16.57 7.30
C ALA A 195 10.66 -16.60 6.38
N GLY A 196 11.79 -16.11 6.88
CA GLY A 196 13.04 -16.00 6.13
C GLY A 196 13.66 -14.62 6.23
N VAL A 197 14.65 -14.37 5.37
CA VAL A 197 15.29 -13.05 5.27
C VAL A 197 14.53 -12.22 4.24
N VAL A 198 13.99 -11.08 4.69
CA VAL A 198 13.24 -10.14 3.86
C VAL A 198 13.96 -8.79 3.86
N GLU A 199 14.06 -8.16 2.69
CA GLU A 199 14.58 -6.80 2.56
C GLU A 199 13.44 -5.80 2.64
N LEU A 200 13.56 -4.82 3.54
CA LEU A 200 12.65 -3.69 3.65
C LEU A 200 13.23 -2.50 2.90
N ARG A 201 12.40 -1.83 2.11
CA ARG A 201 12.72 -0.57 1.43
C ARG A 201 11.80 0.52 1.92
N PHE A 202 12.32 1.74 1.94
CA PHE A 202 11.66 2.92 2.48
C PHE A 202 11.55 3.98 1.40
N TRP A 203 10.35 4.47 1.16
CA TRP A 203 10.12 5.57 0.24
C TRP A 203 9.52 6.76 0.98
N HIS A 204 10.07 7.92 0.76
CA HIS A 204 9.54 9.21 1.19
C HIS A 204 9.82 10.25 0.11
N GLU A 205 8.98 11.29 -0.02
CA GLU A 205 9.10 12.28 -1.09
C GLU A 205 10.41 13.09 -1.09
N THR A 206 11.05 13.24 0.08
CA THR A 206 12.26 14.08 0.24
C THR A 206 13.41 13.38 0.96
N LEU A 207 13.13 12.42 1.83
CA LEU A 207 14.12 11.77 2.69
C LEU A 207 14.39 10.33 2.22
N LYS A 208 15.54 9.80 2.62
CA LYS A 208 16.00 8.46 2.22
C LYS A 208 16.49 7.67 3.42
N ALA A 209 16.40 6.35 3.32
CA ALA A 209 17.10 5.41 4.18
C ALA A 209 17.66 4.27 3.31
N ALA A 210 18.73 3.64 3.77
CA ALA A 210 19.22 2.42 3.17
C ALA A 210 18.23 1.27 3.40
N PRO A 211 18.12 0.30 2.48
CA PRO A 211 17.35 -0.92 2.72
C PRO A 211 17.86 -1.68 3.94
N VAL A 212 16.93 -2.33 4.66
CA VAL A 212 17.26 -3.12 5.88
C VAL A 212 16.82 -4.55 5.67
N LYS A 213 17.71 -5.52 5.94
CA LYS A 213 17.36 -6.94 5.94
C LYS A 213 16.95 -7.38 7.34
N VAL A 214 15.80 -8.06 7.41
CA VAL A 214 15.24 -8.61 8.65
C VAL A 214 15.03 -10.11 8.51
N THR A 215 15.22 -10.85 9.61
CA THR A 215 14.88 -12.29 9.65
C THR A 215 13.54 -12.43 10.34
N VAL A 216 12.55 -12.90 9.61
CA VAL A 216 11.19 -13.13 10.09
C VAL A 216 11.01 -14.61 10.41
N LYS A 217 10.28 -14.92 11.48
CA LYS A 217 9.86 -16.29 11.85
C LYS A 217 8.34 -16.32 11.93
N ASP A 218 7.76 -17.47 11.58
CA ASP A 218 6.31 -17.66 11.64
C ASP A 218 5.73 -17.34 13.02
N GLY A 219 4.67 -16.55 13.02
CA GLY A 219 3.94 -16.14 14.22
C GLY A 219 4.71 -15.20 15.16
N GLN A 220 5.90 -14.71 14.78
CA GLN A 220 6.69 -13.79 15.60
C GLN A 220 6.66 -12.37 15.04
N SER A 221 6.80 -11.40 15.95
CA SER A 221 7.02 -9.99 15.58
C SER A 221 8.50 -9.65 15.61
N VAL A 222 8.94 -8.88 14.61
CA VAL A 222 10.29 -8.30 14.53
C VAL A 222 10.15 -6.77 14.50
N ASN A 223 10.88 -6.08 15.39
CA ASN A 223 10.90 -4.62 15.40
C ASN A 223 12.11 -4.07 14.63
N VAL A 224 11.87 -3.04 13.82
CA VAL A 224 12.90 -2.39 12.98
C VAL A 224 12.70 -0.88 13.00
N ASP A 225 13.49 -0.19 13.80
CA ASP A 225 13.45 1.27 13.83
C ASP A 225 14.42 1.86 12.81
N VAL A 226 13.99 2.89 12.07
CA VAL A 226 14.72 3.44 10.93
C VAL A 226 14.75 4.96 10.97
N VAL A 227 15.93 5.52 10.67
CA VAL A 227 16.12 6.97 10.55
C VAL A 227 16.23 7.34 9.08
N LEU A 228 15.37 8.27 8.61
CA LEU A 228 15.49 8.86 7.29
C LEU A 228 16.21 10.20 7.36
N ALA A 229 17.04 10.47 6.35
CA ALA A 229 17.78 11.74 6.19
C ALA A 229 17.76 12.21 4.72
N LYS A 230 18.26 13.43 4.46
CA LYS A 230 18.45 13.97 3.09
C LYS A 230 19.56 13.24 2.35
#